data_8f9a8b426328bb3cba8060147ae505f2
#
_entry.id   8f9a8b426328bb3cba8060147ae505f2
#
_cell.length_a   1.000
_cell.length_b   1.000
_cell.length_c   1.000
_cell.angle_alpha   90.00
_cell.angle_beta   90.00
_cell.angle_gamma   90.00
#
_symmetry.space_group_name_H-M   'P 1'
#
loop_
_entity.id
_entity.type
_entity.pdbx_description
1 polymer ?
#
loop_
_entity_poly.entity_id
_entity_poly.type
_entity_poly.pdbx_seq_one_letter_code
_entity_poly.pdbx_strand_id
1 'polypeptide(L)'
;MQRYPLAVEQAFPPEPVFLLTAAMQDVVREGTGQALKSYLPPEITVAGKTGTTDEQRDAWFAGFSGDRLAVVWVGYDDNRAARLSGSAAALPIWGDLMAALTPEPLALARPERIEMVSIDPQSGLRGGSSCPGARELPFMQGSAPSDRAPCSGPMDAAVDAVNQAVGETTKRAKTFLERLFGR
;
A
#
# COMPACT_ATOMS: atom_id res chain seq x y z
N MET A 1 -4.22 -38.04 -7.63
CA MET A 1 -4.37 -36.59 -7.35
C MET A 1 -4.16 -35.85 -8.66
N GLN A 2 -5.17 -35.15 -9.18
CA GLN A 2 -5.06 -34.43 -10.44
C GLN A 2 -4.35 -33.09 -10.18
N ARG A 3 -3.23 -32.84 -10.85
CA ARG A 3 -2.50 -31.57 -10.74
C ARG A 3 -2.97 -30.65 -11.88
N TYR A 4 -3.49 -29.48 -11.52
CA TYR A 4 -3.80 -28.43 -12.47
C TYR A 4 -2.59 -27.51 -12.58
N PRO A 5 -2.09 -27.22 -13.80
CA PRO A 5 -1.03 -26.25 -13.98
C PRO A 5 -1.54 -24.87 -13.54
N LEU A 6 -0.70 -24.12 -12.82
CA LEU A 6 -0.99 -22.73 -12.50
C LEU A 6 -0.90 -21.92 -13.81
N ALA A 7 -2.01 -21.38 -14.26
CA ALA A 7 -2.05 -20.39 -15.33
C ALA A 7 -2.19 -19.00 -14.70
N VAL A 8 -1.21 -18.14 -14.91
CA VAL A 8 -1.20 -16.76 -14.41
C VAL A 8 -1.35 -15.82 -15.60
N GLU A 9 -2.37 -14.98 -15.56
CA GLU A 9 -2.61 -13.91 -16.53
C GLU A 9 -2.59 -12.56 -15.79
N GLN A 10 -1.88 -11.59 -16.36
CA GLN A 10 -1.88 -10.24 -15.83
C GLN A 10 -3.19 -9.52 -16.19
N ALA A 11 -4.10 -9.40 -15.23
CA ALA A 11 -5.43 -8.80 -15.45
C ALA A 11 -5.41 -7.25 -15.36
N PHE A 12 -4.48 -6.67 -14.61
CA PHE A 12 -4.40 -5.22 -14.39
C PHE A 12 -2.99 -4.69 -14.59
N PRO A 13 -2.83 -3.40 -15.02
CA PRO A 13 -1.52 -2.75 -15.04
C PRO A 13 -0.86 -2.74 -13.65
N PRO A 14 0.48 -2.83 -13.56
CA PRO A 14 1.17 -2.93 -12.28
C PRO A 14 1.05 -1.66 -11.43
N GLU A 15 0.94 -0.48 -12.04
CA GLU A 15 0.91 0.79 -11.31
C GLU A 15 -0.33 0.96 -10.43
N PRO A 16 -1.59 0.79 -10.93
CA PRO A 16 -2.77 0.85 -10.08
C PRO A 16 -2.76 -0.22 -8.97
N VAL A 17 -2.27 -1.43 -9.28
CA VAL A 17 -2.15 -2.51 -8.29
C VAL A 17 -1.18 -2.11 -7.19
N PHE A 18 -0.03 -1.52 -7.54
CA PHE A 18 0.93 -1.02 -6.57
C PHE A 18 0.33 0.06 -5.66
N LEU A 19 -0.35 1.08 -6.25
CA LEU A 19 -0.98 2.16 -5.49
C LEU A 19 -2.04 1.64 -4.53
N LEU A 20 -2.91 0.73 -5.00
CA LEU A 20 -3.94 0.13 -4.16
C LEU A 20 -3.32 -0.70 -3.03
N THR A 21 -2.32 -1.51 -3.33
CA THR A 21 -1.65 -2.34 -2.32
C THR A 21 -0.93 -1.47 -1.28
N ALA A 22 -0.26 -0.40 -1.70
CA ALA A 22 0.36 0.56 -0.77
C ALA A 22 -0.69 1.22 0.15
N ALA A 23 -1.83 1.63 -0.40
CA ALA A 23 -2.93 2.16 0.41
C ALA A 23 -3.48 1.12 1.39
N MET A 24 -3.58 -0.16 1.01
CA MET A 24 -4.01 -1.24 1.91
C MET A 24 -2.95 -1.57 2.98
N GLN A 25 -1.65 -1.37 2.70
CA GLN A 25 -0.61 -1.44 3.73
C GLN A 25 -0.74 -0.29 4.73
N ASP A 26 -1.12 0.92 4.28
CA ASP A 26 -1.37 2.06 5.18
C ASP A 26 -2.56 1.81 6.12
N VAL A 27 -3.60 1.13 5.66
CA VAL A 27 -4.71 0.69 6.54
C VAL A 27 -4.19 -0.16 7.69
N VAL A 28 -3.21 -1.02 7.46
CA VAL A 28 -2.60 -1.87 8.50
C VAL A 28 -1.61 -1.06 9.36
N ARG A 29 -0.87 -0.13 8.78
CA ARG A 29 0.11 0.66 9.53
C ARG A 29 -0.53 1.67 10.47
N GLU A 30 -1.58 2.37 10.03
CA GLU A 30 -2.10 3.56 10.71
C GLU A 30 -3.64 3.64 10.73
N GLY A 31 -4.32 2.79 9.94
CA GLY A 31 -5.76 2.80 9.79
C GLY A 31 -6.49 1.78 10.66
N THR A 32 -7.65 1.35 10.17
CA THR A 32 -8.54 0.40 10.87
C THR A 32 -7.94 -1.00 11.06
N GLY A 33 -6.83 -1.31 10.38
CA GLY A 33 -6.09 -2.56 10.48
C GLY A 33 -4.91 -2.53 11.46
N GLN A 34 -4.64 -1.42 12.14
CA GLN A 34 -3.44 -1.25 12.97
C GLN A 34 -3.30 -2.26 14.13
N ALA A 35 -4.41 -2.84 14.57
CA ALA A 35 -4.39 -3.88 15.61
C ALA A 35 -3.62 -5.14 15.20
N LEU A 36 -3.37 -5.37 13.89
CA LEU A 36 -2.53 -6.49 13.41
C LEU A 36 -1.09 -6.43 13.94
N LYS A 37 -0.60 -5.28 14.36
CA LYS A 37 0.72 -5.12 15.00
C LYS A 37 0.88 -5.94 16.29
N SER A 38 -0.22 -6.31 16.93
CA SER A 38 -0.19 -7.19 18.12
C SER A 38 -0.24 -8.67 17.78
N TYR A 39 -0.49 -9.04 16.54
CA TYR A 39 -0.58 -10.42 16.06
C TYR A 39 0.65 -10.85 15.25
N LEU A 40 1.21 -9.91 14.48
CA LEU A 40 2.32 -10.20 13.56
C LEU A 40 3.57 -9.42 13.97
N PRO A 41 4.76 -10.05 13.86
CA PRO A 41 6.02 -9.38 14.10
C PRO A 41 6.24 -8.22 13.10
N PRO A 42 6.99 -7.17 13.48
CA PRO A 42 7.14 -5.94 12.67
C PRO A 42 7.70 -6.16 11.26
N GLU A 43 8.49 -7.22 11.08
CA GLU A 43 9.08 -7.60 9.78
C GLU A 43 8.06 -8.19 8.81
N ILE A 44 6.93 -8.69 9.29
CA ILE A 44 5.87 -9.24 8.45
C ILE A 44 4.95 -8.12 7.97
N THR A 45 5.26 -7.60 6.81
CA THR A 45 4.40 -6.64 6.13
C THR A 45 3.22 -7.33 5.46
N VAL A 46 2.04 -6.77 5.63
CA VAL A 46 0.80 -7.27 5.02
C VAL A 46 -0.05 -6.10 4.50
N ALA A 47 -0.95 -6.38 3.59
CA ALA A 47 -1.96 -5.45 3.12
C ALA A 47 -3.34 -5.97 3.45
N GLY A 48 -4.28 -5.10 3.77
CA GLY A 48 -5.64 -5.55 4.09
C GLY A 48 -6.62 -4.41 4.29
N LYS A 49 -7.91 -4.81 4.33
CA LYS A 49 -9.01 -3.87 4.53
C LYS A 49 -10.11 -4.50 5.38
N THR A 50 -10.57 -3.75 6.37
CA THR A 50 -11.77 -4.07 7.13
C THR A 50 -13.03 -3.74 6.34
N GLY A 51 -14.07 -4.51 6.51
CA GLY A 51 -15.43 -4.23 6.04
C GLY A 51 -16.43 -4.34 7.18
N THR A 52 -17.42 -3.47 7.18
CA THR A 52 -18.56 -3.52 8.11
C THR A 52 -19.78 -3.09 7.30
N THR A 53 -20.79 -3.93 7.25
CA THR A 53 -22.06 -3.61 6.58
C THR A 53 -22.92 -2.69 7.44
N ASP A 54 -23.95 -2.12 6.83
CA ASP A 54 -24.92 -1.29 7.52
C ASP A 54 -25.54 -2.04 8.72
N GLU A 55 -25.83 -1.30 9.78
CA GLU A 55 -26.34 -1.84 11.04
C GLU A 55 -25.40 -2.88 11.70
N GLN A 56 -24.13 -2.98 11.27
CA GLN A 56 -23.16 -3.95 11.79
C GLN A 56 -23.66 -5.40 11.69
N ARG A 57 -24.28 -5.76 10.57
CA ARG A 57 -24.75 -7.13 10.32
C ARG A 57 -23.61 -8.08 10.05
N ASP A 58 -22.62 -7.62 9.25
CA ASP A 58 -21.46 -8.39 8.88
C ASP A 58 -20.17 -7.64 9.19
N ALA A 59 -19.21 -8.37 9.68
CA ALA A 59 -17.85 -7.91 9.90
C ALA A 59 -16.89 -8.68 8.99
N TRP A 60 -16.08 -7.96 8.22
CA TRP A 60 -15.15 -8.53 7.25
C TRP A 60 -13.73 -8.06 7.50
N PHE A 61 -12.78 -8.92 7.21
CA PHE A 61 -11.40 -8.55 6.96
C PHE A 61 -10.86 -9.36 5.78
N ALA A 62 -10.39 -8.66 4.74
CA ALA A 62 -9.68 -9.24 3.61
C ALA A 62 -8.25 -8.76 3.63
N GLY A 63 -7.27 -9.67 3.60
CA GLY A 63 -5.87 -9.30 3.67
C GLY A 63 -4.96 -10.37 3.06
N PHE A 64 -3.74 -9.96 2.76
CA PHE A 64 -2.74 -10.82 2.16
C PHE A 64 -1.32 -10.43 2.56
N SER A 65 -0.44 -11.41 2.52
CA SER A 65 1.02 -11.33 2.70
C SER A 65 1.73 -11.61 1.38
N GLY A 66 3.03 -11.91 1.42
CA GLY A 66 3.79 -12.30 0.23
C GLY A 66 3.34 -13.62 -0.40
N ASP A 67 2.80 -14.54 0.41
CA ASP A 67 2.47 -15.91 0.00
C ASP A 67 1.06 -16.39 0.41
N ARG A 68 0.33 -15.60 1.22
CA ARG A 68 -0.98 -15.97 1.77
C ARG A 68 -2.03 -14.91 1.50
N LEU A 69 -3.24 -15.34 1.16
CA LEU A 69 -4.43 -14.50 1.11
C LEU A 69 -5.54 -15.18 1.91
N ALA A 70 -6.21 -14.42 2.76
CA ALA A 70 -7.38 -14.88 3.48
C ALA A 70 -8.43 -13.79 3.59
N VAL A 71 -9.68 -14.24 3.61
CA VAL A 71 -10.85 -13.40 3.89
C VAL A 71 -11.59 -14.02 5.06
N VAL A 72 -11.84 -13.23 6.08
CA VAL A 72 -12.63 -13.62 7.26
C VAL A 72 -13.94 -12.86 7.25
N TRP A 73 -15.01 -13.59 7.45
CA TRP A 73 -16.36 -13.09 7.64
C TRP A 73 -16.90 -13.55 8.99
N VAL A 74 -17.53 -12.62 9.69
CA VAL A 74 -18.27 -12.88 10.94
C VAL A 74 -19.65 -12.26 10.81
N GLY A 75 -20.69 -13.08 10.88
CA GLY A 75 -22.07 -12.67 10.72
C GLY A 75 -23.03 -13.81 11.05
N TYR A 76 -24.30 -13.58 10.77
CA TYR A 76 -25.37 -14.57 10.95
C TYR A 76 -26.05 -14.87 9.61
N ASP A 77 -26.36 -16.14 9.36
CA ASP A 77 -27.02 -16.59 8.12
C ASP A 77 -28.42 -16.00 7.95
N ASP A 78 -29.10 -15.65 9.05
CA ASP A 78 -30.41 -14.99 9.06
C ASP A 78 -30.33 -13.46 8.90
N ASN A 79 -29.14 -12.93 8.60
CA ASN A 79 -28.89 -11.50 8.36
C ASN A 79 -29.25 -10.57 9.55
N ARG A 80 -29.36 -11.10 10.76
CA ARG A 80 -29.49 -10.27 11.97
C ARG A 80 -28.18 -9.56 12.28
N ALA A 81 -28.26 -8.41 12.96
CA ALA A 81 -27.10 -7.63 13.32
C ALA A 81 -26.14 -8.41 14.28
N ALA A 82 -24.90 -8.59 13.85
CA ALA A 82 -23.85 -9.14 14.69
C ALA A 82 -23.35 -8.13 15.73
N ARG A 83 -23.58 -6.83 15.48
CA ARG A 83 -23.15 -5.69 16.30
C ARG A 83 -21.63 -5.64 16.51
N LEU A 84 -20.89 -6.10 15.52
CA LEU A 84 -19.44 -6.16 15.51
C LEU A 84 -18.90 -5.46 14.27
N SER A 85 -17.76 -4.78 14.40
CA SER A 85 -17.04 -4.22 13.27
C SER A 85 -15.99 -5.19 12.72
N GLY A 86 -15.56 -4.98 11.48
CA GLY A 86 -14.48 -5.77 10.89
C GLY A 86 -13.19 -5.75 11.71
N SER A 87 -12.84 -4.59 12.31
CA SER A 87 -11.67 -4.46 13.17
C SER A 87 -11.81 -5.17 14.51
N ALA A 88 -13.04 -5.29 15.04
CA ALA A 88 -13.29 -5.90 16.35
C ALA A 88 -13.49 -7.43 16.29
N ALA A 89 -13.93 -7.97 15.15
CA ALA A 89 -14.26 -9.39 15.02
C ALA A 89 -13.42 -10.12 13.97
N ALA A 90 -13.52 -9.73 12.71
CA ALA A 90 -12.87 -10.46 11.62
C ALA A 90 -11.33 -10.30 11.60
N LEU A 91 -10.83 -9.10 11.92
CA LEU A 91 -9.39 -8.82 11.93
C LEU A 91 -8.62 -9.65 12.97
N PRO A 92 -9.07 -9.80 14.25
CA PRO A 92 -8.39 -10.67 15.21
C PRO A 92 -8.27 -12.12 14.74
N ILE A 93 -9.34 -12.67 14.18
CA ILE A 93 -9.34 -14.05 13.64
C ILE A 93 -8.34 -14.18 12.50
N TRP A 94 -8.30 -13.20 11.61
CA TRP A 94 -7.33 -13.15 10.51
C TRP A 94 -5.90 -13.05 11.04
N GLY A 95 -5.67 -12.23 12.07
CA GLY A 95 -4.37 -12.05 12.71
C GLY A 95 -3.85 -13.34 13.34
N ASP A 96 -4.69 -14.03 14.11
CA ASP A 96 -4.35 -15.33 14.71
C ASP A 96 -4.05 -16.40 13.66
N LEU A 97 -4.86 -16.44 12.57
CA LEU A 97 -4.62 -17.35 11.45
C LEU A 97 -3.25 -17.10 10.81
N MET A 98 -2.93 -15.86 10.49
CA MET A 98 -1.65 -15.52 9.86
C MET A 98 -0.47 -15.77 10.80
N ALA A 99 -0.59 -15.45 12.07
CA ALA A 99 0.44 -15.77 13.08
C ALA A 99 0.75 -17.28 13.14
N ALA A 100 -0.28 -18.12 13.05
CA ALA A 100 -0.12 -19.57 13.02
C ALA A 100 0.50 -20.12 11.72
N LEU A 101 0.30 -19.41 10.59
CA LEU A 101 0.78 -19.82 9.28
C LEU A 101 2.19 -19.32 8.95
N THR A 102 2.77 -18.43 9.77
CA THR A 102 4.10 -17.81 9.55
C THR A 102 4.29 -17.32 8.12
N PRO A 103 3.52 -16.29 7.68
CA PRO A 103 3.50 -15.86 6.31
C PRO A 103 4.79 -15.13 5.89
N GLU A 104 5.08 -15.11 4.59
CA GLU A 104 6.17 -14.29 4.06
C GLU A 104 5.78 -12.80 4.02
N PRO A 105 6.75 -11.89 4.26
CA PRO A 105 6.51 -10.45 4.13
C PRO A 105 6.02 -10.08 2.73
N LEU A 106 5.06 -9.17 2.64
CA LEU A 106 4.63 -8.62 1.37
C LEU A 106 5.69 -7.63 0.85
N ALA A 107 6.44 -8.04 -0.17
CA ALA A 107 7.40 -7.20 -0.88
C ALA A 107 6.73 -6.58 -2.12
N LEU A 108 6.66 -5.25 -2.17
CA LEU A 108 6.15 -4.51 -3.32
C LEU A 108 7.31 -4.00 -4.19
N ALA A 109 7.50 -4.61 -5.36
CA ALA A 109 8.38 -4.06 -6.37
C ALA A 109 7.74 -2.80 -6.98
N ARG A 110 8.42 -1.65 -6.86
CA ARG A 110 7.91 -0.40 -7.40
C ARG A 110 7.99 -0.38 -8.93
N PRO A 111 6.87 -0.21 -9.65
CA PRO A 111 6.86 -0.03 -11.10
C PRO A 111 7.60 1.23 -11.53
N GLU A 112 8.16 1.23 -12.74
CA GLU A 112 8.96 2.37 -13.25
C GLU A 112 8.17 3.70 -13.32
N ARG A 113 6.86 3.62 -13.55
CA ARG A 113 5.98 4.80 -13.67
C ARG A 113 5.39 5.27 -12.34
N ILE A 114 5.89 4.75 -11.23
CA ILE A 114 5.54 5.22 -9.89
C ILE A 114 6.67 6.08 -9.34
N GLU A 115 6.34 7.28 -8.92
CA GLU A 115 7.20 8.18 -8.17
C GLU A 115 6.78 8.21 -6.69
N MET A 116 7.76 8.31 -5.80
CA MET A 116 7.51 8.53 -4.38
C MET A 116 7.66 10.02 -4.10
N VAL A 117 6.67 10.61 -3.45
CA VAL A 117 6.65 12.05 -3.17
C VAL A 117 6.29 12.27 -1.71
N SER A 118 7.08 13.11 -1.05
CA SER A 118 6.80 13.53 0.31
C SER A 118 5.57 14.44 0.33
N ILE A 119 4.58 14.10 1.13
CA ILE A 119 3.31 14.82 1.26
C ILE A 119 3.11 15.23 2.71
N ASP A 120 2.78 16.50 2.91
CA ASP A 120 2.32 17.02 4.18
C ASP A 120 0.88 16.57 4.43
N PRO A 121 0.60 15.80 5.52
CA PRO A 121 -0.71 15.25 5.77
C PRO A 121 -1.78 16.30 6.11
N GLN A 122 -1.38 17.51 6.48
CA GLN A 122 -2.31 18.58 6.84
C GLN A 122 -2.86 19.30 5.61
N SER A 123 -2.02 19.58 4.65
CA SER A 123 -2.40 20.32 3.43
C SER A 123 -2.68 19.41 2.24
N GLY A 124 -2.18 18.18 2.25
CA GLY A 124 -2.21 17.28 1.10
C GLY A 124 -1.26 17.71 -0.03
N LEU A 125 -0.42 18.71 0.21
CA LEU A 125 0.51 19.26 -0.77
C LEU A 125 1.90 18.62 -0.61
N ARG A 126 2.79 18.90 -1.57
CA ARG A 126 4.18 18.42 -1.55
C ARG A 126 4.92 18.99 -0.35
N GLY A 127 5.24 18.14 0.60
CA GLY A 127 6.01 18.46 1.79
C GLY A 127 7.50 18.26 1.59
N GLY A 128 8.28 18.75 2.55
CA GLY A 128 9.71 18.52 2.63
C GLY A 128 10.11 18.07 4.04
N SER A 129 11.42 17.98 4.28
CA SER A 129 11.97 17.61 5.59
C SER A 129 11.57 18.56 6.73
N SER A 130 11.18 19.78 6.38
CA SER A 130 10.69 20.80 7.32
C SER A 130 9.23 20.61 7.75
N CYS A 131 8.49 19.72 7.09
CA CYS A 131 7.07 19.52 7.37
C CYS A 131 6.87 18.41 8.40
N PRO A 132 6.31 18.72 9.59
CA PRO A 132 6.07 17.73 10.63
C PRO A 132 5.11 16.64 10.15
N GLY A 133 5.51 15.38 10.25
CA GLY A 133 4.68 14.23 9.86
C GLY A 133 4.55 14.01 8.34
N ALA A 134 5.34 14.70 7.52
CA ALA A 134 5.39 14.45 6.09
C ALA A 134 5.73 12.98 5.80
N ARG A 135 5.09 12.40 4.78
CA ARG A 135 5.21 10.98 4.44
C ARG A 135 5.44 10.79 2.96
N GLU A 136 6.31 9.82 2.64
CA GLU A 136 6.51 9.36 1.28
C GLU A 136 5.27 8.57 0.80
N LEU A 137 4.55 9.13 -0.17
CA LEU A 137 3.40 8.49 -0.80
C LEU A 137 3.68 8.20 -2.27
N PRO A 138 3.19 7.06 -2.79
CA PRO A 138 3.35 6.72 -4.19
C PRO A 138 2.33 7.46 -5.07
N PHE A 139 2.79 7.94 -6.23
CA PHE A 139 1.97 8.57 -7.27
C PHE A 139 2.33 8.00 -8.63
N MET A 140 1.38 8.02 -9.55
CA MET A 140 1.74 7.86 -10.96
C MET A 140 2.59 9.06 -11.40
N GLN A 141 3.59 8.83 -12.21
CA GLN A 141 4.45 9.91 -12.71
C GLN A 141 3.62 11.07 -13.28
N GLY A 142 3.84 12.27 -12.73
CA GLY A 142 3.16 13.49 -13.12
C GLY A 142 1.77 13.70 -12.51
N SER A 143 1.30 12.83 -11.60
CA SER A 143 0.02 13.00 -10.90
C SER A 143 0.17 13.51 -9.46
N ALA A 144 1.39 13.60 -8.95
CA ALA A 144 1.64 14.17 -7.64
C ALA A 144 1.30 15.67 -7.60
N PRO A 145 0.91 16.21 -6.43
CA PRO A 145 0.71 17.65 -6.27
C PRO A 145 1.91 18.47 -6.76
N SER A 146 1.67 19.54 -7.53
CA SER A 146 2.73 20.48 -7.95
C SER A 146 3.04 21.50 -6.87
N ASP A 147 2.02 21.87 -6.08
CA ASP A 147 2.12 22.93 -5.09
C ASP A 147 2.81 22.42 -3.82
N ARG A 148 3.49 23.32 -3.16
CA ARG A 148 4.22 23.04 -1.93
C ARG A 148 3.39 23.38 -0.70
N ALA A 149 3.56 22.56 0.33
CA ALA A 149 2.99 22.81 1.63
C ALA A 149 3.60 24.08 2.27
N PRO A 150 2.82 24.85 3.05
CA PRO A 150 3.31 26.07 3.72
C PRO A 150 4.50 25.83 4.67
N CYS A 151 4.65 24.61 5.17
CA CYS A 151 5.77 24.19 6.03
C CYS A 151 7.08 23.91 5.25
N SER A 152 7.04 23.82 3.91
CA SER A 152 8.22 23.53 3.09
C SER A 152 9.16 24.72 3.06
N GLY A 153 10.44 24.49 3.38
CA GLY A 153 11.48 25.50 3.35
C GLY A 153 12.17 25.61 1.98
N PRO A 154 13.02 26.66 1.79
CA PRO A 154 13.78 26.85 0.54
C PRO A 154 14.73 25.68 0.22
N MET A 155 15.24 25.00 1.25
CA MET A 155 16.09 23.83 1.10
C MET A 155 15.34 22.63 0.46
N ASP A 156 14.07 22.45 0.81
CA ASP A 156 13.24 21.38 0.23
C ASP A 156 13.02 21.60 -1.29
N ALA A 157 12.95 22.87 -1.73
CA ALA A 157 12.90 23.23 -3.14
C ALA A 157 14.17 22.84 -3.90
N ALA A 158 15.33 23.06 -3.27
CA ALA A 158 16.62 22.72 -3.87
C ALA A 158 16.80 21.18 -3.99
N VAL A 159 16.42 20.43 -2.97
CA VAL A 159 16.49 18.95 -2.97
C VAL A 159 15.62 18.37 -4.07
N ASP A 160 14.38 18.86 -4.24
CA ASP A 160 13.50 18.37 -5.31
C ASP A 160 14.04 18.70 -6.72
N ALA A 161 14.61 19.90 -6.90
CA ALA A 161 15.24 20.27 -8.18
C ALA A 161 16.42 19.34 -8.53
N VAL A 162 17.23 18.99 -7.54
CA VAL A 162 18.34 18.03 -7.72
C VAL A 162 17.80 16.64 -8.06
N ASN A 163 16.80 16.15 -7.36
CA ASN A 163 16.19 14.84 -7.60
C ASN A 163 15.55 14.76 -8.99
N GLN A 164 14.90 15.81 -9.46
CA GLN A 164 14.37 15.89 -10.83
C GLN A 164 15.48 15.83 -11.87
N ALA A 165 16.55 16.62 -11.70
CA ALA A 165 17.68 16.65 -12.61
C ALA A 165 18.41 15.28 -12.69
N VAL A 166 18.59 14.61 -11.56
CA VAL A 166 19.15 13.25 -11.51
C VAL A 166 18.23 12.25 -12.22
N GLY A 167 16.92 12.33 -12.00
CA GLY A 167 15.94 11.47 -12.66
C GLY A 167 15.92 11.63 -14.18
N GLU A 168 16.00 12.87 -14.68
CA GLU A 168 16.09 13.14 -16.13
C GLU A 168 17.41 12.64 -16.74
N THR A 169 18.52 12.82 -16.02
CA THR A 169 19.83 12.33 -16.48
C THR A 169 19.86 10.81 -16.57
N THR A 170 19.28 10.13 -15.57
CA THR A 170 19.18 8.66 -15.55
C THR A 170 18.29 8.15 -16.70
N LYS A 171 17.15 8.82 -16.96
CA LYS A 171 16.29 8.49 -18.11
C LYS A 171 17.01 8.64 -19.45
N ARG A 172 17.74 9.75 -19.64
CA ARG A 172 18.52 10.00 -20.87
C ARG A 172 19.63 8.97 -21.05
N ALA A 173 20.34 8.60 -19.98
CA ALA A 173 21.36 7.57 -20.00
C ALA A 173 20.78 6.20 -20.38
N LYS A 174 19.63 5.80 -19.77
CA LYS A 174 18.93 4.56 -20.10
C LYS A 174 18.52 4.51 -21.57
N THR A 175 17.87 5.58 -22.06
CA THR A 175 17.45 5.67 -23.48
C THR A 175 18.65 5.63 -24.44
N PHE A 176 19.76 6.23 -24.06
CA PHE A 176 20.99 6.19 -24.86
C PHE A 176 21.58 4.77 -24.92
N LEU A 177 21.64 4.07 -23.79
CA LEU A 177 22.10 2.69 -23.73
C LEU A 177 21.19 1.73 -24.51
N GLU A 178 19.88 1.89 -24.42
CA GLU A 178 18.90 1.11 -25.20
C GLU A 178 19.08 1.32 -26.70
N ARG A 179 19.39 2.54 -27.15
CA ARG A 179 19.71 2.81 -28.57
C ARG A 179 21.02 2.22 -29.02
N LEU A 180 22.04 2.16 -28.14
CA LEU A 180 23.37 1.60 -28.49
C LEU A 180 23.37 0.07 -28.49
N PHE A 181 22.63 -0.58 -27.59
CA PHE A 181 22.71 -2.03 -27.39
C PHE A 181 21.46 -2.79 -27.87
N GLY A 182 20.50 -2.12 -28.47
CA GLY A 182 19.39 -2.73 -29.22
C GLY A 182 18.52 -3.69 -28.42
N ARG A 183 17.76 -3.16 -27.48
CA ARG A 183 16.56 -3.84 -26.92
C ARG A 183 15.39 -2.90 -26.90
#